data_2c660baf9c2f4352df10b42767891701
#
_entry.id   2c660baf9c2f4352df10b42767891701
#
_cell.length_a   1.000
_cell.length_b   1.000
_cell.length_c   1.000
_cell.angle_alpha   90.00
_cell.angle_beta   90.00
_cell.angle_gamma   90.00
#
_symmetry.space_group_name_H-M   'P 1'
#
loop_
_entity.id
_entity.type
_entity.pdbx_description
1 polymer ?
#
loop_
_entity_poly.entity_id
_entity_poly.type
_entity_poly.pdbx_seq_one_letter_code
_entity_poly.pdbx_strand_id
1 'polypeptide(L)'
;MSFTNEVTYEKGISSYQFLLSKEDMKARPLVKLSDNIYMQCYFDTFTDKLSAVRVIDGDTLLKQRPYELKYRGRLPKSEELTDQEWKNVEKGMEKQIFDMSNVLRAYYGKPSLKWDEKVHDVAFLHSKDMAENHYFSHYGQDGTGLKERLAAKKSILFCGRGKYCSTVS
;
A
#
# COMPACT_ATOMS: atom_id res chain seq x y z
N MET A 1 26.24 -6.90 -8.28
CA MET A 1 25.16 -7.88 -8.01
C MET A 1 24.40 -8.08 -9.32
N SER A 2 24.36 -9.28 -9.87
CA SER A 2 23.57 -9.55 -11.08
C SER A 2 22.20 -10.07 -10.69
N PHE A 3 21.14 -9.49 -11.21
CA PHE A 3 19.79 -10.02 -11.05
C PHE A 3 19.58 -11.17 -12.04
N THR A 4 18.85 -12.18 -11.62
CA THR A 4 18.42 -13.30 -12.46
C THR A 4 16.96 -13.14 -12.82
N ASN A 5 16.58 -13.56 -14.03
CA ASN A 5 15.17 -13.55 -14.46
C ASN A 5 14.35 -14.71 -13.90
N GLU A 6 14.96 -15.59 -13.13
CA GLU A 6 14.32 -16.73 -12.48
C GLU A 6 14.74 -16.79 -11.01
N VAL A 7 13.77 -16.89 -10.10
CA VAL A 7 14.01 -17.01 -8.66
C VAL A 7 13.16 -18.15 -8.11
N THR A 8 13.79 -19.08 -7.42
CA THR A 8 13.13 -20.30 -6.93
C THR A 8 12.86 -20.22 -5.43
N TYR A 9 11.68 -20.66 -5.04
CA TYR A 9 11.26 -20.93 -3.66
C TYR A 9 10.87 -22.38 -3.50
N GLU A 10 11.52 -23.07 -2.55
CA GLU A 10 11.24 -24.46 -2.20
C GLU A 10 10.53 -24.52 -0.85
N LYS A 11 9.44 -25.31 -0.79
CA LYS A 11 8.69 -25.53 0.45
C LYS A 11 8.28 -27.00 0.56
N GLY A 12 9.02 -27.76 1.37
CA GLY A 12 8.86 -29.20 1.46
C GLY A 12 9.08 -29.89 0.11
N ILE A 13 8.04 -30.55 -0.40
CA ILE A 13 8.07 -31.23 -1.72
C ILE A 13 7.61 -30.32 -2.86
N SER A 14 7.22 -29.09 -2.57
CA SER A 14 6.70 -28.13 -3.56
C SER A 14 7.82 -27.19 -4.00
N SER A 15 7.85 -26.91 -5.31
CA SER A 15 8.80 -25.98 -5.92
C SER A 15 8.04 -24.91 -6.69
N TYR A 16 8.47 -23.68 -6.53
CA TYR A 16 7.86 -22.47 -7.12
C TYR A 16 8.96 -21.67 -7.80
N GLN A 17 8.76 -21.32 -9.05
CA GLN A 17 9.70 -20.56 -9.85
C GLN A 17 9.04 -19.25 -10.31
N PHE A 18 9.53 -18.14 -9.79
CA PHE A 18 9.12 -16.80 -10.21
C PHE A 18 9.90 -16.41 -11.46
N LEU A 19 9.18 -16.08 -12.53
CA LEU A 19 9.74 -15.68 -13.80
C LEU A 19 9.55 -14.17 -13.95
N LEU A 20 10.66 -13.46 -14.11
CA LEU A 20 10.68 -12.01 -14.24
C LEU A 20 10.76 -11.63 -15.73
N SER A 21 9.82 -10.81 -16.17
CA SER A 21 9.87 -10.19 -17.50
C SER A 21 11.05 -9.21 -17.60
N LYS A 22 11.34 -8.71 -18.80
CA LYS A 22 12.35 -7.66 -18.98
C LYS A 22 11.99 -6.37 -18.20
N GLU A 23 10.70 -6.06 -18.15
CA GLU A 23 10.14 -4.94 -17.40
C GLU A 23 10.30 -5.15 -15.90
N ASP A 24 10.03 -6.36 -15.40
CA ASP A 24 10.24 -6.69 -13.98
C ASP A 24 11.72 -6.59 -13.61
N MET A 25 12.61 -7.10 -14.45
CA MET A 25 14.06 -7.01 -14.24
C MET A 25 14.56 -5.57 -14.19
N LYS A 26 13.95 -4.65 -14.95
CA LYS A 26 14.28 -3.23 -14.93
C LYS A 26 13.67 -2.48 -13.75
N ALA A 27 12.36 -2.69 -13.49
CA ALA A 27 11.61 -1.87 -12.54
C ALA A 27 11.55 -2.45 -11.13
N ARG A 28 11.49 -3.78 -11.00
CA ARG A 28 11.28 -4.47 -9.71
C ARG A 28 11.93 -5.85 -9.62
N PRO A 29 13.24 -5.98 -9.84
CA PRO A 29 13.93 -7.26 -9.74
C PRO A 29 13.76 -7.88 -8.35
N LEU A 30 13.77 -9.21 -8.32
CA LEU A 30 13.66 -10.02 -7.12
C LEU A 30 14.99 -10.68 -6.80
N VAL A 31 15.40 -10.62 -5.55
CA VAL A 31 16.61 -11.26 -5.03
C VAL A 31 16.26 -12.21 -3.91
N LYS A 32 16.75 -13.43 -3.98
CA LYS A 32 16.66 -14.36 -2.86
C LYS A 32 17.78 -14.05 -1.86
N LEU A 33 17.43 -13.72 -0.62
CA LEU A 33 18.38 -13.43 0.46
C LEU A 33 18.68 -14.67 1.31
N SER A 34 17.67 -15.53 1.51
CA SER A 34 17.79 -16.81 2.22
C SER A 34 16.73 -17.78 1.69
N ASP A 35 16.59 -18.96 2.31
CA ASP A 35 15.64 -19.97 1.85
C ASP A 35 14.20 -19.48 1.79
N ASN A 36 13.82 -18.57 2.68
CA ASN A 36 12.45 -18.05 2.76
C ASN A 36 12.36 -16.52 2.76
N ILE A 37 13.45 -15.79 2.50
CA ILE A 37 13.43 -14.33 2.51
C ILE A 37 13.86 -13.80 1.15
N TYR A 38 13.08 -12.88 0.62
CA TYR A 38 13.26 -12.26 -0.68
C TYR A 38 13.28 -10.75 -0.55
N MET A 39 14.00 -10.10 -1.43
CA MET A 39 14.07 -8.65 -1.53
C MET A 39 13.62 -8.23 -2.93
N GLN A 40 12.59 -7.39 -3.00
CA GLN A 40 12.18 -6.68 -4.20
C GLN A 40 12.81 -5.28 -4.18
N CYS A 41 13.60 -4.96 -5.18
CA CYS A 41 14.16 -3.63 -5.37
C CYS A 41 13.28 -2.88 -6.37
N TYR A 42 12.75 -1.72 -5.99
CA TYR A 42 11.94 -0.89 -6.89
C TYR A 42 12.81 0.24 -7.45
N PHE A 43 12.95 0.29 -8.76
CA PHE A 43 13.69 1.34 -9.44
C PHE A 43 12.73 2.34 -10.10
N ASP A 44 13.04 3.62 -9.96
CA ASP A 44 12.43 4.66 -10.76
C ASP A 44 12.93 4.53 -12.20
N THR A 45 12.03 4.17 -13.11
CA THR A 45 12.38 3.91 -14.52
C THR A 45 12.75 5.16 -15.32
N PHE A 46 12.56 6.36 -14.77
CA PHE A 46 12.98 7.62 -15.38
C PHE A 46 14.39 8.03 -14.98
N THR A 47 14.76 7.76 -13.72
CA THR A 47 16.06 8.17 -13.17
C THR A 47 17.03 7.01 -12.99
N ASP A 48 16.57 5.77 -13.19
CA ASP A 48 17.28 4.50 -12.94
C ASP A 48 17.84 4.40 -11.49
N LYS A 49 17.24 5.13 -10.56
CA LYS A 49 17.63 5.12 -9.14
C LYS A 49 16.74 4.17 -8.34
N LEU A 50 17.34 3.55 -7.34
CA LEU A 50 16.59 2.77 -6.35
C LEU A 50 15.65 3.70 -5.58
N SER A 51 14.35 3.44 -5.66
CA SER A 51 13.30 4.23 -5.01
C SER A 51 12.77 3.58 -3.73
N ALA A 52 12.71 2.24 -3.70
CA ALA A 52 12.25 1.51 -2.53
C ALA A 52 12.82 0.08 -2.50
N VAL A 53 12.85 -0.50 -1.31
CA VAL A 53 13.19 -1.90 -1.09
C VAL A 53 12.09 -2.53 -0.24
N ARG A 54 11.62 -3.69 -0.65
CA ARG A 54 10.66 -4.49 0.11
C ARG A 54 11.28 -5.84 0.45
N VAL A 55 11.26 -6.19 1.73
CA VAL A 55 11.66 -7.52 2.19
C VAL A 55 10.41 -8.32 2.51
N ILE A 56 10.33 -9.55 2.03
CA ILE A 56 9.12 -10.36 2.06
C ILE A 56 9.49 -11.85 2.17
N ASP A 57 8.68 -12.63 2.88
CA ASP A 57 8.80 -14.08 2.93
C ASP A 57 8.20 -14.75 1.68
N GLY A 58 8.62 -16.00 1.41
CA GLY A 58 8.20 -16.76 0.25
C GLY A 58 6.71 -17.06 0.21
N ASP A 59 6.05 -17.29 1.34
CA ASP A 59 4.61 -17.55 1.40
C ASP A 59 3.80 -16.30 1.02
N THR A 60 4.20 -15.15 1.53
CA THR A 60 3.58 -13.87 1.16
C THR A 60 3.84 -13.55 -0.32
N LEU A 61 5.04 -13.83 -0.83
CA LEU A 61 5.36 -13.67 -2.24
C LEU A 61 4.48 -14.57 -3.13
N LEU A 62 4.24 -15.83 -2.73
CA LEU A 62 3.32 -16.75 -3.41
C LEU A 62 1.86 -16.29 -3.35
N LYS A 63 1.41 -15.75 -2.21
CA LYS A 63 0.03 -15.24 -2.08
C LYS A 63 -0.20 -14.02 -2.99
N GLN A 64 0.77 -13.15 -3.12
CA GLN A 64 0.67 -11.91 -3.92
C GLN A 64 0.92 -12.10 -5.42
N ARG A 65 1.72 -13.09 -5.80
CA ARG A 65 2.04 -13.42 -7.21
C ARG A 65 2.39 -12.21 -8.07
N PRO A 66 3.37 -11.40 -7.69
CA PRO A 66 3.72 -10.19 -8.45
C PRO A 66 4.44 -10.49 -9.77
N TYR A 67 4.87 -11.73 -9.99
CA TYR A 67 5.56 -12.23 -11.19
C TYR A 67 4.83 -13.44 -11.78
N GLU A 68 5.15 -13.79 -13.01
CA GLU A 68 4.72 -15.06 -13.60
C GLU A 68 5.24 -16.22 -12.74
N LEU A 69 4.42 -17.24 -12.53
CA LEU A 69 4.72 -18.33 -11.62
C LEU A 69 4.60 -19.68 -12.34
N LYS A 70 5.69 -20.44 -12.39
CA LYS A 70 5.67 -21.89 -12.64
C LYS A 70 5.80 -22.62 -11.31
N TYR A 71 5.06 -23.70 -11.13
CA TYR A 71 5.11 -24.42 -9.86
C TYR A 71 4.81 -25.91 -10.01
N ARG A 72 5.33 -26.69 -9.06
CA ARG A 72 4.99 -28.09 -8.83
C ARG A 72 4.60 -28.20 -7.36
N GLY A 73 3.38 -28.67 -7.08
CA GLY A 73 2.83 -28.77 -5.73
C GLY A 73 1.54 -28.00 -5.57
N ARG A 74 1.24 -27.55 -4.34
CA ARG A 74 0.01 -26.85 -4.02
C ARG A 74 0.27 -25.36 -3.81
N LEU A 75 -0.58 -24.53 -4.37
CA LEU A 75 -0.58 -23.11 -4.06
C LEU A 75 -1.23 -22.87 -2.69
N PRO A 76 -0.75 -21.86 -1.92
CA PRO A 76 -1.42 -21.48 -0.69
C PRO A 76 -2.87 -21.05 -1.00
N LYS A 77 -3.80 -21.55 -0.20
CA LYS A 77 -5.18 -21.08 -0.24
C LYS A 77 -5.25 -19.71 0.39
N SER A 78 -6.15 -18.89 -0.11
CA SER A 78 -6.55 -17.68 0.59
C SER A 78 -7.27 -18.09 1.88
N GLU A 79 -6.83 -17.58 3.00
CA GLU A 79 -7.50 -17.74 4.28
C GLU A 79 -8.61 -16.69 4.33
N GLU A 80 -9.81 -17.10 4.75
CA GLU A 80 -10.88 -16.18 5.06
C GLU A 80 -10.54 -15.50 6.40
N LEU A 81 -10.39 -14.20 6.38
CA LEU A 81 -10.13 -13.42 7.58
C LEU A 81 -11.45 -13.14 8.30
N THR A 82 -11.41 -13.17 9.63
CA THR A 82 -12.49 -12.69 10.47
C THR A 82 -12.62 -11.16 10.36
N ASP A 83 -13.76 -10.61 10.73
CA ASP A 83 -13.96 -9.15 10.74
C ASP A 83 -12.93 -8.40 11.58
N GLN A 84 -12.46 -9.02 12.67
CA GLN A 84 -11.43 -8.40 13.51
C GLN A 84 -10.05 -8.40 12.83
N GLU A 85 -9.71 -9.47 12.12
CA GLU A 85 -8.48 -9.55 11.34
C GLU A 85 -8.50 -8.55 10.19
N TRP A 86 -9.64 -8.41 9.50
CA TRP A 86 -9.82 -7.39 8.47
C TRP A 86 -9.60 -5.97 9.03
N LYS A 87 -10.19 -5.64 10.18
CA LYS A 87 -9.95 -4.33 10.84
C LYS A 87 -8.47 -4.10 11.17
N ASN A 88 -7.76 -5.16 11.57
CA ASN A 88 -6.31 -5.04 11.84
C ASN A 88 -5.51 -4.82 10.55
N VAL A 89 -5.89 -5.48 9.45
CA VAL A 89 -5.28 -5.29 8.14
C VAL A 89 -5.50 -3.86 7.65
N GLU A 90 -6.74 -3.36 7.69
CA GLU A 90 -7.10 -1.99 7.30
C GLU A 90 -6.27 -0.96 8.07
N LYS A 91 -6.24 -1.08 9.39
CA LYS A 91 -5.45 -0.20 10.26
C LYS A 91 -3.95 -0.26 9.97
N GLY A 92 -3.44 -1.44 9.64
CA GLY A 92 -2.05 -1.63 9.23
C GLY A 92 -1.75 -0.92 7.91
N MET A 93 -2.63 -1.06 6.92
CA MET A 93 -2.50 -0.43 5.60
C MET A 93 -2.57 1.10 5.68
N GLU A 94 -3.48 1.64 6.48
CA GLU A 94 -3.59 3.09 6.73
C GLU A 94 -2.28 3.68 7.27
N LYS A 95 -1.69 3.02 8.28
CA LYS A 95 -0.39 3.44 8.84
C LYS A 95 0.72 3.36 7.82
N GLN A 96 0.78 2.29 7.02
CA GLN A 96 1.79 2.15 5.97
C GLN A 96 1.69 3.27 4.94
N ILE A 97 0.48 3.60 4.48
CA ILE A 97 0.25 4.70 3.51
C ILE A 97 0.70 6.03 4.12
N PHE A 98 0.38 6.28 5.39
CA PHE A 98 0.79 7.49 6.10
C PHE A 98 2.32 7.61 6.21
N ASP A 99 2.99 6.51 6.62
CA ASP A 99 4.44 6.47 6.76
C ASP A 99 5.14 6.64 5.41
N MET A 100 4.67 5.94 4.36
CA MET A 100 5.18 6.08 2.99
C MET A 100 5.02 7.52 2.47
N SER A 101 3.88 8.16 2.76
CA SER A 101 3.65 9.56 2.41
C SER A 101 4.66 10.48 3.07
N ASN A 102 4.98 10.25 4.34
CA ASN A 102 5.97 11.03 5.07
C ASN A 102 7.40 10.78 4.59
N VAL A 103 7.74 9.55 4.21
CA VAL A 103 9.04 9.23 3.59
C VAL A 103 9.20 9.99 2.26
N LEU A 104 8.19 9.96 1.40
CA LEU A 104 8.22 10.72 0.13
C LEU A 104 8.31 12.23 0.37
N ARG A 105 7.57 12.76 1.33
CA ARG A 105 7.63 14.18 1.69
C ARG A 105 9.03 14.57 2.16
N ALA A 106 9.65 13.77 3.02
CA ALA A 106 11.03 13.98 3.46
C ALA A 106 12.02 13.96 2.30
N TYR A 107 11.86 13.00 1.38
CA TYR A 107 12.69 12.92 0.16
C TYR A 107 12.64 14.22 -0.69
N TYR A 108 11.45 14.84 -0.76
CA TYR A 108 11.26 16.12 -1.47
C TYR A 108 11.42 17.36 -0.57
N GLY A 109 12.04 17.24 0.60
CA GLY A 109 12.27 18.36 1.52
C GLY A 109 10.99 19.01 2.06
N LYS A 110 9.88 18.27 2.11
CA LYS A 110 8.61 18.76 2.63
C LYS A 110 8.43 18.36 4.09
N PRO A 111 7.81 19.19 4.94
CA PRO A 111 7.56 18.84 6.34
C PRO A 111 6.63 17.62 6.42
N SER A 112 6.87 16.76 7.43
CA SER A 112 6.05 15.57 7.66
C SER A 112 4.60 15.96 8.03
N LEU A 113 3.67 15.13 7.57
CA LEU A 113 2.28 15.18 8.00
C LEU A 113 2.16 14.69 9.45
N LYS A 114 1.19 15.21 10.17
CA LYS A 114 0.78 14.69 11.47
C LYS A 114 -0.53 13.94 11.30
N TRP A 115 -0.65 12.83 12.00
CA TRP A 115 -1.90 12.09 12.04
C TRP A 115 -2.99 12.89 12.75
N ASP A 116 -4.18 12.91 12.18
CA ASP A 116 -5.38 13.55 12.75
C ASP A 116 -6.56 12.57 12.68
N GLU A 117 -7.03 12.12 13.85
CA GLU A 117 -8.11 11.12 13.95
C GLU A 117 -9.43 11.61 13.34
N LYS A 118 -9.71 12.91 13.39
CA LYS A 118 -10.95 13.44 12.80
C LYS A 118 -10.90 13.39 11.28
N VAL A 119 -9.75 13.73 10.70
CA VAL A 119 -9.53 13.63 9.26
C VAL A 119 -9.56 12.17 8.82
N HIS A 120 -8.94 11.28 9.61
CA HIS A 120 -8.97 9.84 9.39
C HIS A 120 -10.41 9.31 9.34
N ASP A 121 -11.24 9.62 10.35
CA ASP A 121 -12.64 9.18 10.40
C ASP A 121 -13.43 9.62 9.16
N VAL A 122 -13.24 10.86 8.73
CA VAL A 122 -13.92 11.39 7.54
C VAL A 122 -13.46 10.65 6.27
N ALA A 123 -12.18 10.38 6.15
CA ALA A 123 -11.61 9.63 5.02
C ALA A 123 -12.11 8.18 5.01
N PHE A 124 -12.11 7.53 6.18
CA PHE A 124 -12.61 6.15 6.35
C PHE A 124 -14.08 6.04 5.94
N LEU A 125 -14.94 6.94 6.44
CA LEU A 125 -16.37 6.93 6.10
C LEU A 125 -16.61 7.09 4.60
N HIS A 126 -15.84 7.93 3.92
CA HIS A 126 -15.95 8.10 2.48
C HIS A 126 -15.44 6.87 1.71
N SER A 127 -14.34 6.26 2.16
CA SER A 127 -13.84 5.02 1.56
C SER A 127 -14.84 3.87 1.72
N LYS A 128 -15.49 3.78 2.88
CA LYS A 128 -16.54 2.82 3.15
C LYS A 128 -17.76 3.05 2.26
N ASP A 129 -18.21 4.28 2.13
CA ASP A 129 -19.31 4.66 1.24
C ASP A 129 -19.02 4.28 -0.22
N MET A 130 -17.81 4.56 -0.72
CA MET A 130 -17.38 4.13 -2.06
C MET A 130 -17.43 2.61 -2.23
N ALA A 131 -17.01 1.85 -1.22
CA ALA A 131 -17.00 0.39 -1.27
C ALA A 131 -18.42 -0.19 -1.24
N GLU A 132 -19.29 0.30 -0.36
CA GLU A 132 -20.66 -0.17 -0.19
C GLU A 132 -21.55 0.19 -1.38
N ASN A 133 -21.34 1.35 -2.00
CA ASN A 133 -22.13 1.86 -3.13
C ASN A 133 -21.44 1.66 -4.50
N HIS A 134 -20.33 0.91 -4.55
CA HIS A 134 -19.64 0.49 -5.78
C HIS A 134 -19.26 1.65 -6.71
N TYR A 135 -18.74 2.75 -6.17
CA TYR A 135 -18.21 3.86 -6.96
C TYR A 135 -16.81 4.25 -6.51
N PHE A 136 -16.10 5.04 -7.33
CA PHE A 136 -14.79 5.58 -7.01
C PHE A 136 -14.72 7.06 -7.44
N SER A 137 -14.72 7.98 -6.49
CA SER A 137 -14.74 9.42 -6.73
C SER A 137 -14.21 10.20 -5.52
N HIS A 138 -13.71 11.40 -5.75
CA HIS A 138 -13.44 12.38 -4.69
C HIS A 138 -14.71 13.03 -4.10
N TYR A 139 -15.84 12.87 -4.77
CA TYR A 139 -17.14 13.39 -4.35
C TYR A 139 -18.05 12.24 -3.94
N GLY A 140 -18.85 12.46 -2.90
CA GLY A 140 -19.94 11.57 -2.55
C GLY A 140 -21.02 11.54 -3.64
N GLN A 141 -21.91 10.53 -3.60
CA GLN A 141 -23.04 10.46 -4.54
C GLN A 141 -24.00 11.66 -4.41
N ASP A 142 -24.01 12.31 -3.25
CA ASP A 142 -24.74 13.54 -2.96
C ASP A 142 -24.00 14.83 -3.44
N GLY A 143 -22.84 14.67 -4.08
CA GLY A 143 -22.01 15.76 -4.56
C GLY A 143 -21.11 16.41 -3.49
N THR A 144 -21.11 15.90 -2.24
CA THR A 144 -20.25 16.44 -1.18
C THR A 144 -18.77 16.15 -1.43
N GLY A 145 -17.93 17.19 -1.38
CA GLY A 145 -16.49 17.08 -1.48
C GLY A 145 -15.82 16.91 -0.10
N LEU A 146 -14.50 16.85 -0.11
CA LEU A 146 -13.70 16.70 1.13
C LEU A 146 -13.96 17.83 2.14
N LYS A 147 -14.08 19.07 1.65
CA LYS A 147 -14.28 20.25 2.49
C LYS A 147 -15.61 20.19 3.23
N GLU A 148 -16.66 19.82 2.55
CA GLU A 148 -18.01 19.68 3.09
C GLU A 148 -18.07 18.54 4.12
N ARG A 149 -17.46 17.38 3.83
CA ARG A 149 -17.38 16.25 4.76
C ARG A 149 -16.62 16.59 6.05
N LEU A 150 -15.50 17.33 5.93
CA LEU A 150 -14.73 17.80 7.10
C LEU A 150 -15.54 18.81 7.93
N ALA A 151 -16.26 19.72 7.29
CA ALA A 151 -17.12 20.69 7.95
C ALA A 151 -18.27 20.02 8.69
N ALA A 152 -18.94 19.04 8.08
CA ALA A 152 -20.03 18.27 8.68
C ALA A 152 -19.62 17.54 9.96
N LYS A 153 -18.38 17.06 10.05
CA LYS A 153 -17.81 16.44 11.26
C LYS A 153 -17.39 17.46 12.32
N LYS A 154 -17.68 18.75 12.16
CA LYS A 154 -17.22 19.85 13.05
C LYS A 154 -15.70 19.82 13.27
N SER A 155 -14.95 19.38 12.26
CA SER A 155 -13.50 19.40 12.30
C SER A 155 -13.05 20.85 12.10
N ILE A 156 -12.17 21.33 12.97
CA ILE A 156 -11.56 22.65 12.82
C ILE A 156 -10.61 22.55 11.63
N LEU A 157 -11.04 23.10 10.50
CA LEU A 157 -10.16 23.28 9.35
C LEU A 157 -9.13 24.34 9.70
N PHE A 158 -7.87 23.95 9.74
CA PHE A 158 -6.75 24.88 9.78
C PHE A 158 -6.65 25.56 8.41
N CYS A 159 -7.32 26.69 8.25
CA CYS A 159 -7.16 27.52 7.07
C CYS A 159 -5.79 28.18 7.15
N GLY A 160 -4.90 27.89 6.17
CA GLY A 160 -3.51 28.37 6.16
C GLY A 160 -3.38 29.85 6.51
N ARG A 161 -2.44 30.17 7.41
CA ARG A 161 -2.08 31.43 8.05
C ARG A 161 -2.69 31.65 9.44
N GLY A 162 -2.81 30.60 10.29
CA GLY A 162 -2.99 30.78 11.73
C GLY A 162 -4.34 31.33 12.18
N LYS A 163 -5.38 31.30 11.35
CA LYS A 163 -6.75 31.66 11.74
C LYS A 163 -7.61 30.41 11.80
N TYR A 164 -8.23 30.20 12.97
CA TYR A 164 -9.26 29.18 13.16
C TYR A 164 -10.52 29.60 12.41
N CYS A 165 -10.99 28.77 11.49
CA CYS A 165 -12.33 28.93 10.98
C CYS A 165 -13.29 28.25 11.95
N SER A 166 -13.98 29.00 12.80
CA SER A 166 -15.11 28.50 13.56
C SER A 166 -16.28 28.28 12.62
N THR A 167 -16.83 27.06 12.64
CA THR A 167 -18.13 26.80 12.00
C THR A 167 -19.20 27.49 12.83
N VAL A 168 -19.90 28.41 12.23
CA VAL A 168 -21.14 28.97 12.78
C VAL A 168 -22.19 27.87 12.74
N SER A 169 -22.80 27.61 13.88
CA SER A 169 -23.94 26.71 14.10
C SER A 169 -25.15 27.08 13.23
#